data_4bfa23e22f707069412a77f35e59c1d6
#
_entry.id   4bfa23e22f707069412a77f35e59c1d6
#
_cell.length_a   1.000
_cell.length_b   1.000
_cell.length_c   1.000
_cell.angle_alpha   90.00
_cell.angle_beta   90.00
_cell.angle_gamma   90.00
#
_symmetry.space_group_name_H-M   'P 1'
#
loop_
_entity.id
_entity.type
_entity.pdbx_description
1 polymer ?
#
loop_
_entity_poly.entity_id
_entity_poly.type
_entity_poly.pdbx_seq_one_letter_code
_entity_poly.pdbx_strand_id
1 'polypeptide(L)'
;MKTKLSNLISGLIVAAMVVIAATAIVSSATGRLRAQERINWFQFEQALEMNQARAEQGLPVKKIFVDVYTDWCGWCKRLDATTFANPEIIKYMNEHFIAVKLNAERQDTVVINGQAFVYVPGDGRRGVHQLAVVLLQNHMSYPSCTFLNENGQQLQVIPGYMDAKRFETVLHFFGEDAYKTEDWDAYSANFKGNITD
;
A
#
# COMPACT_ATOMS: atom_id res chain seq x y z
N MET A 1 -40.44 36.63 -35.38
CA MET A 1 -39.28 35.77 -35.81
C MET A 1 -38.12 35.78 -34.79
N LYS A 2 -37.86 36.84 -34.04
CA LYS A 2 -36.74 36.92 -33.07
C LYS A 2 -36.86 35.99 -31.83
N THR A 3 -38.06 35.74 -31.33
CA THR A 3 -38.32 34.92 -30.13
C THR A 3 -38.10 33.40 -30.34
N LYS A 4 -38.36 32.87 -31.55
CA LYS A 4 -38.14 31.46 -31.84
C LYS A 4 -36.64 31.10 -31.96
N LEU A 5 -35.82 32.05 -32.43
CA LEU A 5 -34.37 31.83 -32.59
C LEU A 5 -33.67 31.85 -31.20
N SER A 6 -34.10 32.73 -30.27
CA SER A 6 -33.59 32.79 -28.92
C SER A 6 -33.79 31.46 -28.14
N ASN A 7 -34.99 30.87 -28.26
CA ASN A 7 -35.30 29.60 -27.57
C ASN A 7 -34.54 28.38 -28.13
N LEU A 8 -34.24 28.40 -29.45
CA LEU A 8 -33.42 27.38 -30.08
C LEU A 8 -31.94 27.43 -29.62
N ILE A 9 -31.39 28.66 -29.48
CA ILE A 9 -30.01 28.84 -29.02
C ILE A 9 -29.89 28.48 -27.54
N SER A 10 -30.84 28.83 -26.68
CA SER A 10 -30.85 28.41 -25.26
C SER A 10 -30.92 26.89 -25.11
N GLY A 11 -31.75 26.21 -25.91
CA GLY A 11 -31.86 24.75 -25.87
C GLY A 11 -30.58 24.04 -26.27
N LEU A 12 -29.87 24.55 -27.28
CA LEU A 12 -28.60 24.01 -27.72
C LEU A 12 -27.47 24.20 -26.68
N ILE A 13 -27.44 25.32 -25.99
CA ILE A 13 -26.43 25.60 -24.93
C ILE A 13 -26.65 24.67 -23.73
N VAL A 14 -27.91 24.48 -23.30
CA VAL A 14 -28.25 23.57 -22.20
C VAL A 14 -27.89 22.13 -22.55
N ALA A 15 -28.20 21.67 -23.76
CA ALA A 15 -27.85 20.33 -24.22
C ALA A 15 -26.32 20.09 -24.27
N ALA A 16 -25.56 21.10 -24.73
CA ALA A 16 -24.09 21.05 -24.75
C ALA A 16 -23.50 20.98 -23.34
N MET A 17 -24.03 21.74 -22.38
CA MET A 17 -23.56 21.68 -20.98
C MET A 17 -23.82 20.34 -20.30
N VAL A 18 -24.97 19.72 -20.56
CA VAL A 18 -25.32 18.39 -20.04
C VAL A 18 -24.37 17.33 -20.60
N VAL A 19 -24.04 17.38 -21.87
CA VAL A 19 -23.09 16.43 -22.50
C VAL A 19 -21.69 16.60 -21.92
N ILE A 20 -21.23 17.83 -21.73
CA ILE A 20 -19.89 18.12 -21.14
C ILE A 20 -19.84 17.62 -19.70
N ALA A 21 -20.89 17.84 -18.89
CA ALA A 21 -20.97 17.34 -17.52
C ALA A 21 -20.97 15.80 -17.47
N ALA A 22 -21.70 15.15 -18.35
CA ALA A 22 -21.75 13.68 -18.42
C ALA A 22 -20.40 13.08 -18.83
N THR A 23 -19.69 13.68 -19.79
CA THR A 23 -18.35 13.21 -20.18
C THR A 23 -17.30 13.42 -19.09
N ALA A 24 -17.39 14.49 -18.32
CA ALA A 24 -16.50 14.73 -17.18
C ALA A 24 -16.72 13.73 -16.04
N ILE A 25 -17.96 13.35 -15.78
CA ILE A 25 -18.29 12.31 -14.76
C ILE A 25 -17.79 10.94 -15.19
N VAL A 26 -17.95 10.56 -16.45
CA VAL A 26 -17.46 9.28 -16.99
C VAL A 26 -15.94 9.24 -16.97
N SER A 27 -15.26 10.34 -17.33
CA SER A 27 -13.80 10.41 -17.32
C SER A 27 -13.22 10.32 -15.90
N SER A 28 -13.89 10.91 -14.91
CA SER A 28 -13.45 10.80 -13.51
C SER A 28 -13.70 9.41 -12.92
N ALA A 29 -14.76 8.72 -13.33
CA ALA A 29 -15.06 7.36 -12.91
C ALA A 29 -14.07 6.34 -13.50
N THR A 30 -13.71 6.47 -14.78
CA THR A 30 -12.71 5.61 -15.44
C THR A 30 -11.29 5.85 -14.90
N GLY A 31 -10.94 7.08 -14.53
CA GLY A 31 -9.68 7.39 -13.86
C GLY A 31 -9.58 6.77 -12.47
N ARG A 32 -10.69 6.72 -11.72
CA ARG A 32 -10.77 6.10 -10.40
C ARG A 32 -10.67 4.57 -10.45
N LEU A 33 -11.23 3.94 -11.49
CA LEU A 33 -11.10 2.50 -11.71
C LEU A 33 -9.65 2.10 -12.08
N ARG A 34 -8.95 2.91 -12.89
CA ARG A 34 -7.54 2.67 -13.22
C ARG A 34 -6.58 2.83 -12.06
N ALA A 35 -6.89 3.66 -11.08
CA ALA A 35 -6.03 3.87 -9.90
C ALA A 35 -5.98 2.65 -8.95
N GLN A 36 -6.88 1.67 -9.13
CA GLN A 36 -6.95 0.44 -8.31
C GLN A 36 -6.25 -0.77 -8.95
N GLU A 37 -5.59 -0.61 -10.08
CA GLU A 37 -4.92 -1.72 -10.78
C GLU A 37 -3.57 -2.12 -10.14
N ARG A 38 -3.09 -1.42 -9.15
CA ARG A 38 -1.83 -1.68 -8.45
C ARG A 38 -1.87 -1.21 -7.00
N ILE A 39 -0.99 -1.77 -6.18
CA ILE A 39 -0.75 -1.26 -4.83
C ILE A 39 -0.11 0.13 -4.92
N ASN A 40 -0.61 1.07 -4.11
CA ASN A 40 -0.05 2.41 -3.96
C ASN A 40 1.14 2.34 -3.02
N TRP A 41 2.34 2.24 -3.59
CA TRP A 41 3.58 2.16 -2.84
C TRP A 41 4.12 3.54 -2.46
N PHE A 42 4.52 3.70 -1.22
CA PHE A 42 5.09 4.92 -0.65
C PHE A 42 6.50 4.65 -0.10
N GLN A 43 7.25 5.73 0.14
CA GLN A 43 8.44 5.66 0.97
C GLN A 43 8.03 5.60 2.46
N PHE A 44 8.92 5.11 3.32
CA PHE A 44 8.59 4.92 4.74
C PHE A 44 8.26 6.26 5.44
N GLU A 45 9.04 7.28 5.18
CA GLU A 45 8.83 8.64 5.68
C GLU A 45 7.49 9.23 5.23
N GLN A 46 7.10 9.01 3.96
CA GLN A 46 5.79 9.44 3.45
C GLN A 46 4.62 8.76 4.17
N ALA A 47 4.78 7.47 4.51
CA ALA A 47 3.73 6.75 5.25
C ALA A 47 3.50 7.34 6.64
N LEU A 48 4.56 7.76 7.32
CA LEU A 48 4.46 8.44 8.62
C LEU A 48 3.81 9.82 8.50
N GLU A 49 4.23 10.63 7.51
CA GLU A 49 3.63 11.94 7.22
C GLU A 49 2.14 11.82 6.89
N MET A 50 1.76 10.82 6.09
CA MET A 50 0.35 10.55 5.77
C MET A 50 -0.47 10.23 7.01
N ASN A 51 0.05 9.43 7.93
CA ASN A 51 -0.63 9.11 9.18
C ASN A 51 -0.72 10.33 10.10
N GLN A 52 0.32 11.14 10.17
CA GLN A 52 0.28 12.40 10.91
C GLN A 52 -0.79 13.34 10.34
N ALA A 53 -0.82 13.56 9.04
CA ALA A 53 -1.83 14.40 8.38
C ALA A 53 -3.27 13.86 8.59
N ARG A 54 -3.46 12.54 8.61
CA ARG A 54 -4.75 11.92 8.94
C ARG A 54 -5.18 12.22 10.38
N ALA A 55 -4.26 12.07 11.32
CA ALA A 55 -4.52 12.37 12.73
C ALA A 55 -4.89 13.84 12.95
N GLU A 56 -4.17 14.77 12.32
CA GLU A 56 -4.45 16.22 12.36
C GLU A 56 -5.84 16.59 11.80
N GLN A 57 -6.32 15.81 10.82
CA GLN A 57 -7.66 15.96 10.22
C GLN A 57 -8.76 15.19 10.97
N GLY A 58 -8.44 14.51 12.07
CA GLY A 58 -9.39 13.66 12.81
C GLY A 58 -9.83 12.41 12.05
N LEU A 59 -9.06 12.00 11.02
CA LEU A 59 -9.29 10.78 10.26
C LEU A 59 -8.60 9.58 10.93
N PRO A 60 -9.14 8.36 10.79
CA PRO A 60 -8.48 7.17 11.31
C PRO A 60 -7.09 6.99 10.71
N VAL A 61 -6.07 6.86 11.55
CA VAL A 61 -4.73 6.44 11.12
C VAL A 61 -4.75 4.98 10.66
N LYS A 62 -3.88 4.64 9.71
CA LYS A 62 -3.82 3.30 9.13
C LYS A 62 -2.59 2.55 9.63
N LYS A 63 -2.69 1.23 9.67
CA LYS A 63 -1.52 0.35 9.78
C LYS A 63 -0.59 0.54 8.60
N ILE A 64 0.70 0.31 8.82
CA ILE A 64 1.71 0.39 7.76
C ILE A 64 2.17 -1.03 7.43
N PHE A 65 2.13 -1.36 6.16
CA PHE A 65 2.74 -2.56 5.60
C PHE A 65 4.06 -2.17 4.93
N VAL A 66 5.15 -2.89 5.20
CA VAL A 66 6.45 -2.65 4.60
C VAL A 66 6.94 -3.91 3.90
N ASP A 67 7.11 -3.85 2.59
CA ASP A 67 7.86 -4.84 1.83
C ASP A 67 9.33 -4.44 1.77
N VAL A 68 10.16 -5.23 2.45
CA VAL A 68 11.62 -5.03 2.48
C VAL A 68 12.26 -5.93 1.43
N TYR A 69 12.90 -5.31 0.46
CA TYR A 69 13.47 -5.98 -0.71
C TYR A 69 14.89 -5.52 -1.05
N THR A 70 15.51 -6.16 -2.02
CA THR A 70 16.73 -5.71 -2.69
C THR A 70 16.61 -5.90 -4.20
N ASP A 71 17.35 -5.13 -4.99
CA ASP A 71 17.23 -5.15 -6.47
C ASP A 71 17.67 -6.48 -7.10
N TRP A 72 18.56 -7.21 -6.44
CA TRP A 72 19.04 -8.53 -6.88
C TRP A 72 18.16 -9.70 -6.43
N CYS A 73 17.17 -9.48 -5.57
CA CYS A 73 16.32 -10.52 -4.98
C CYS A 73 15.32 -11.07 -6.00
N GLY A 74 15.54 -12.26 -6.50
CA GLY A 74 14.65 -12.94 -7.46
C GLY A 74 13.26 -13.25 -6.88
N TRP A 75 13.21 -13.67 -5.60
CA TRP A 75 11.93 -13.93 -4.92
C TRP A 75 11.11 -12.66 -4.65
N CYS A 76 11.77 -11.51 -4.45
CA CYS A 76 11.08 -10.22 -4.34
C CYS A 76 10.39 -9.87 -5.67
N LYS A 77 11.09 -10.03 -6.80
CA LYS A 77 10.52 -9.83 -8.13
C LYS A 77 9.35 -10.77 -8.41
N ARG A 78 9.44 -12.01 -7.93
CA ARG A 78 8.33 -12.96 -8.04
C ARG A 78 7.13 -12.53 -7.18
N LEU A 79 7.36 -12.07 -5.96
CA LEU A 79 6.32 -11.56 -5.07
C LEU A 79 5.57 -10.38 -5.72
N ASP A 80 6.32 -9.45 -6.33
CA ASP A 80 5.76 -8.32 -7.07
C ASP A 80 4.90 -8.75 -8.25
N ALA A 81 5.40 -9.72 -9.04
CA ALA A 81 4.74 -10.17 -10.25
C ALA A 81 3.52 -11.08 -10.01
N THR A 82 3.40 -11.67 -8.83
CA THR A 82 2.32 -12.63 -8.51
C THR A 82 1.41 -12.11 -7.40
N THR A 83 1.87 -12.13 -6.18
CA THR A 83 1.08 -11.81 -4.99
C THR A 83 0.61 -10.35 -4.97
N PHE A 84 1.54 -9.42 -5.19
CA PHE A 84 1.21 -7.98 -5.20
C PHE A 84 0.53 -7.51 -6.50
N ALA A 85 0.44 -8.38 -7.51
CA ALA A 85 -0.34 -8.14 -8.72
C ALA A 85 -1.76 -8.74 -8.66
N ASN A 86 -2.11 -9.47 -7.60
CA ASN A 86 -3.44 -10.04 -7.44
C ASN A 86 -4.47 -8.94 -7.11
N PRO A 87 -5.62 -8.86 -7.82
CA PRO A 87 -6.62 -7.81 -7.64
C PRO A 87 -7.18 -7.70 -6.22
N GLU A 88 -7.43 -8.84 -5.54
CA GLU A 88 -7.95 -8.85 -4.16
C GLU A 88 -6.92 -8.30 -3.18
N ILE A 89 -5.66 -8.66 -3.35
CA ILE A 89 -4.54 -8.13 -2.56
C ILE A 89 -4.40 -6.61 -2.77
N ILE A 90 -4.42 -6.16 -4.02
CA ILE A 90 -4.32 -4.74 -4.36
C ILE A 90 -5.44 -3.95 -3.69
N LYS A 91 -6.67 -4.42 -3.82
CA LYS A 91 -7.85 -3.78 -3.25
C LYS A 91 -7.73 -3.68 -1.73
N TYR A 92 -7.53 -4.81 -1.07
CA TYR A 92 -7.48 -4.86 0.40
C TYR A 92 -6.32 -4.02 0.96
N MET A 93 -5.13 -4.13 0.35
CA MET A 93 -3.95 -3.36 0.75
C MET A 93 -4.21 -1.85 0.67
N ASN A 94 -4.75 -1.36 -0.44
CA ASN A 94 -5.01 0.07 -0.63
C ASN A 94 -6.11 0.60 0.32
N GLU A 95 -7.08 -0.23 0.68
CA GLU A 95 -8.16 0.15 1.60
C GLU A 95 -7.70 0.20 3.05
N HIS A 96 -6.91 -0.77 3.51
CA HIS A 96 -6.64 -0.98 4.93
C HIS A 96 -5.25 -0.54 5.39
N PHE A 97 -4.26 -0.47 4.50
CA PHE A 97 -2.88 -0.16 4.85
C PHE A 97 -2.35 1.07 4.11
N ILE A 98 -1.27 1.64 4.63
CA ILE A 98 -0.33 2.44 3.85
C ILE A 98 0.82 1.50 3.50
N ALA A 99 0.95 1.17 2.21
CA ALA A 99 1.93 0.22 1.72
C ALA A 99 3.27 0.92 1.41
N VAL A 100 4.35 0.40 1.94
CA VAL A 100 5.71 0.92 1.79
C VAL A 100 6.59 -0.08 1.06
N LYS A 101 7.36 0.39 0.08
CA LYS A 101 8.48 -0.34 -0.53
C LYS A 101 9.78 0.17 0.05
N LEU A 102 10.55 -0.70 0.70
CA LEU A 102 11.84 -0.35 1.28
C LEU A 102 12.96 -1.19 0.66
N ASN A 103 13.79 -0.57 -0.17
CA ASN A 103 15.04 -1.20 -0.60
C ASN A 103 16.01 -1.22 0.59
N ALA A 104 16.40 -2.41 1.04
CA ALA A 104 17.32 -2.58 2.16
C ALA A 104 18.74 -2.04 1.87
N GLU A 105 19.07 -1.78 0.62
CA GLU A 105 20.36 -1.24 0.17
C GLU A 105 20.24 0.23 -0.31
N ARG A 106 19.15 0.96 0.04
CA ARG A 106 19.02 2.40 -0.31
C ARG A 106 20.18 3.20 0.27
N GLN A 107 20.62 4.23 -0.48
CA GLN A 107 21.85 4.99 -0.16
C GLN A 107 21.58 6.32 0.54
N ASP A 108 20.36 6.81 0.50
CA ASP A 108 19.96 8.10 1.08
C ASP A 108 19.79 8.01 2.61
N THR A 109 19.69 9.15 3.25
CA THR A 109 19.42 9.23 4.69
C THR A 109 17.92 9.39 4.92
N VAL A 110 17.36 8.56 5.79
CA VAL A 110 15.98 8.67 6.26
C VAL A 110 15.97 9.23 7.67
N VAL A 111 15.21 10.30 7.90
CA VAL A 111 15.07 10.89 9.23
C VAL A 111 13.67 10.61 9.78
N ILE A 112 13.59 9.96 10.94
CA ILE A 112 12.35 9.63 11.62
C ILE A 112 12.42 10.14 13.05
N ASN A 113 11.51 11.02 13.43
CA ASN A 113 11.46 11.63 14.77
C ASN A 113 12.82 12.23 15.21
N GLY A 114 13.53 12.85 14.27
CA GLY A 114 14.87 13.46 14.52
C GLY A 114 16.04 12.47 14.53
N GLN A 115 15.79 11.17 14.42
CA GLN A 115 16.82 10.16 14.29
C GLN A 115 17.14 9.88 12.82
N ALA A 116 18.40 9.99 12.44
CA ALA A 116 18.88 9.66 11.10
C ALA A 116 19.22 8.17 11.00
N PHE A 117 18.72 7.54 9.94
CA PHE A 117 19.06 6.19 9.50
C PHE A 117 19.81 6.29 8.18
N VAL A 118 20.98 5.68 8.11
CA VAL A 118 21.89 5.79 6.97
C VAL A 118 22.23 4.40 6.41
N TYR A 119 22.76 4.39 5.20
CA TYR A 119 23.36 3.20 4.63
C TYR A 119 24.71 2.91 5.31
N VAL A 120 24.92 1.66 5.70
CA VAL A 120 26.18 1.17 6.28
C VAL A 120 26.84 0.26 5.25
N PRO A 121 28.01 0.65 4.71
CA PRO A 121 28.77 -0.21 3.80
C PRO A 121 29.16 -1.52 4.48
N GLY A 122 29.06 -2.63 3.74
CA GLY A 122 29.53 -3.93 4.21
C GLY A 122 31.04 -4.07 4.02
N ASP A 123 31.72 -4.70 4.95
CA ASP A 123 33.13 -5.07 4.82
C ASP A 123 33.26 -6.35 3.98
N GLY A 124 33.61 -6.18 2.70
CA GLY A 124 33.65 -7.27 1.71
C GLY A 124 32.31 -7.92 1.38
N ARG A 125 31.19 -7.34 1.85
CA ARG A 125 29.81 -7.77 1.62
C ARG A 125 28.96 -6.60 1.12
N ARG A 126 27.71 -6.90 0.73
CA ARG A 126 26.74 -5.84 0.46
C ARG A 126 26.42 -5.09 1.75
N GLY A 127 26.40 -3.77 1.66
CA GLY A 127 25.99 -2.93 2.77
C GLY A 127 24.46 -2.96 2.95
N VAL A 128 23.98 -2.36 4.02
CA VAL A 128 22.56 -2.35 4.36
C VAL A 128 22.19 -1.01 4.99
N HIS A 129 20.96 -0.58 4.74
CA HIS A 129 20.40 0.62 5.36
C HIS A 129 19.91 0.31 6.78
N GLN A 130 20.25 1.16 7.75
CA GLN A 130 19.92 0.97 9.17
C GLN A 130 18.43 0.82 9.43
N LEU A 131 17.55 1.48 8.65
CA LEU A 131 16.11 1.32 8.77
C LEU A 131 15.66 -0.12 8.47
N ALA A 132 16.26 -0.77 7.46
CA ALA A 132 15.97 -2.17 7.16
C ALA A 132 16.45 -3.09 8.30
N VAL A 133 17.60 -2.79 8.90
CA VAL A 133 18.12 -3.55 10.05
C VAL A 133 17.15 -3.50 11.23
N VAL A 134 16.62 -2.30 11.54
CA VAL A 134 15.64 -2.12 12.62
C VAL A 134 14.33 -2.85 12.31
N LEU A 135 13.77 -2.63 11.11
CA LEU A 135 12.49 -3.24 10.70
C LEU A 135 12.56 -4.77 10.59
N LEU A 136 13.70 -5.32 10.27
CA LEU A 136 13.93 -6.77 10.20
C LEU A 136 14.52 -7.36 11.48
N GLN A 137 14.67 -6.56 12.55
CA GLN A 137 15.21 -7.02 13.84
C GLN A 137 16.55 -7.76 13.70
N ASN A 138 17.44 -7.26 12.84
CA ASN A 138 18.74 -7.86 12.46
C ASN A 138 18.66 -9.20 11.69
N HIS A 139 17.47 -9.70 11.34
CA HIS A 139 17.32 -10.92 10.53
C HIS A 139 17.19 -10.56 9.05
N MET A 140 18.33 -10.33 8.40
CA MET A 140 18.37 -9.87 7.00
C MET A 140 17.99 -11.00 6.04
N SER A 141 16.70 -11.07 5.69
CA SER A 141 16.12 -12.00 4.72
C SER A 141 15.23 -11.24 3.72
N TYR A 142 15.25 -11.63 2.45
CA TYR A 142 14.48 -10.97 1.40
C TYR A 142 13.75 -11.96 0.50
N PRO A 143 12.46 -11.68 0.14
CA PRO A 143 11.64 -10.59 0.66
C PRO A 143 11.30 -10.79 2.14
N SER A 144 10.98 -9.71 2.83
CA SER A 144 10.38 -9.76 4.16
C SER A 144 9.24 -8.74 4.27
N CYS A 145 8.10 -9.20 4.76
CA CYS A 145 6.94 -8.37 5.00
C CYS A 145 6.89 -7.96 6.47
N THR A 146 6.86 -6.66 6.75
CA THR A 146 6.75 -6.13 8.11
C THR A 146 5.44 -5.39 8.29
N PHE A 147 4.73 -5.67 9.37
CA PHE A 147 3.48 -5.01 9.75
C PHE A 147 3.73 -4.11 10.97
N LEU A 148 3.22 -2.88 10.89
CA LEU A 148 3.26 -1.90 11.98
C LEU A 148 1.82 -1.48 12.29
N ASN A 149 1.54 -1.26 13.59
CA ASN A 149 0.25 -0.75 14.00
C ASN A 149 0.12 0.76 13.69
N GLU A 150 -1.02 1.33 14.06
CA GLU A 150 -1.37 2.74 13.85
C GLU A 150 -0.41 3.72 14.55
N ASN A 151 0.29 3.27 15.60
CA ASN A 151 1.29 4.05 16.35
C ASN A 151 2.72 3.84 15.81
N GLY A 152 2.89 3.11 14.70
CA GLY A 152 4.19 2.79 14.14
C GLY A 152 4.98 1.72 14.91
N GLN A 153 4.35 1.03 15.87
CA GLN A 153 4.97 -0.07 16.59
C GLN A 153 4.90 -1.35 15.74
N GLN A 154 5.99 -2.07 15.71
CA GLN A 154 6.10 -3.29 14.95
C GLN A 154 5.22 -4.40 15.54
N LEU A 155 4.36 -4.99 14.71
CA LEU A 155 3.52 -6.13 15.05
C LEU A 155 4.23 -7.45 14.71
N GLN A 156 4.69 -7.59 13.47
CA GLN A 156 5.27 -8.84 12.99
C GLN A 156 6.21 -8.62 11.81
N VAL A 157 7.25 -9.46 11.72
CA VAL A 157 8.08 -9.65 10.52
C VAL A 157 7.85 -11.05 9.98
N ILE A 158 7.51 -11.14 8.70
CA ILE A 158 7.28 -12.43 8.02
C ILE A 158 8.29 -12.55 6.89
N PRO A 159 9.33 -13.36 7.05
CA PRO A 159 10.34 -13.56 6.02
C PRO A 159 9.86 -14.51 4.93
N GLY A 160 10.34 -14.29 3.71
CA GLY A 160 10.17 -15.15 2.57
C GLY A 160 8.98 -14.83 1.69
N TYR A 161 8.90 -15.57 0.59
CA TYR A 161 7.81 -15.47 -0.38
C TYR A 161 6.51 -16.08 0.19
N MET A 162 5.40 -15.40 -0.06
CA MET A 162 4.05 -15.90 0.16
C MET A 162 3.25 -15.80 -1.15
N ASP A 163 2.49 -16.83 -1.49
CA ASP A 163 1.49 -16.73 -2.55
C ASP A 163 0.33 -15.81 -2.16
N ALA A 164 -0.52 -15.48 -3.12
CA ALA A 164 -1.61 -14.53 -2.89
C ALA A 164 -2.62 -15.01 -1.84
N LYS A 165 -2.94 -16.31 -1.83
CA LYS A 165 -3.91 -16.91 -0.91
C LYS A 165 -3.44 -16.84 0.55
N ARG A 166 -2.19 -17.26 0.80
CA ARG A 166 -1.59 -17.15 2.13
C ARG A 166 -1.45 -15.69 2.55
N PHE A 167 -1.05 -14.83 1.63
CA PHE A 167 -0.86 -13.41 1.92
C PHE A 167 -2.21 -12.71 2.22
N GLU A 168 -3.31 -13.10 1.55
CA GLU A 168 -4.66 -12.64 1.86
C GLU A 168 -5.01 -12.92 3.32
N THR A 169 -4.79 -14.15 3.79
CA THR A 169 -5.04 -14.53 5.18
C THR A 169 -4.24 -13.66 6.16
N VAL A 170 -2.96 -13.42 5.87
CA VAL A 170 -2.09 -12.56 6.69
C VAL A 170 -2.57 -11.11 6.70
N LEU A 171 -2.96 -10.57 5.54
CA LEU A 171 -3.46 -9.21 5.44
C LEU A 171 -4.72 -8.99 6.28
N HIS A 172 -5.65 -9.92 6.21
CA HIS A 172 -6.88 -9.85 7.00
C HIS A 172 -6.61 -10.00 8.50
N PHE A 173 -5.73 -10.91 8.90
CA PHE A 173 -5.34 -11.10 10.29
C PHE A 173 -4.85 -9.80 10.96
N PHE A 174 -4.00 -9.04 10.27
CA PHE A 174 -3.53 -7.76 10.77
C PHE A 174 -4.51 -6.61 10.47
N GLY A 175 -5.14 -6.60 9.31
CA GLY A 175 -6.05 -5.53 8.88
C GLY A 175 -7.29 -5.41 9.74
N GLU A 176 -7.87 -6.53 10.15
CA GLU A 176 -9.09 -6.64 10.96
C GLU A 176 -8.81 -6.70 12.47
N ASP A 177 -7.57 -6.55 12.88
CA ASP A 177 -7.16 -6.66 14.29
C ASP A 177 -7.38 -8.05 14.94
N ALA A 178 -7.57 -9.10 14.14
CA ALA A 178 -7.79 -10.45 14.64
C ALA A 178 -6.65 -10.93 15.56
N TYR A 179 -5.41 -10.49 15.29
CA TYR A 179 -4.23 -10.77 16.12
C TYR A 179 -4.36 -10.31 17.59
N LYS A 180 -5.33 -9.46 17.91
CA LYS A 180 -5.60 -8.99 19.26
C LYS A 180 -6.47 -9.95 20.06
N THR A 181 -7.22 -10.83 19.40
CA THR A 181 -8.28 -11.65 19.98
C THR A 181 -8.09 -13.15 19.80
N GLU A 182 -7.33 -13.57 18.79
CA GLU A 182 -7.07 -14.98 18.50
C GLU A 182 -5.65 -15.22 18.00
N ASP A 183 -5.16 -16.44 18.13
CA ASP A 183 -3.86 -16.83 17.60
C ASP A 183 -3.94 -17.13 16.08
N TRP A 184 -2.76 -17.11 15.46
CA TRP A 184 -2.63 -17.32 14.02
C TRP A 184 -3.16 -18.67 13.54
N ASP A 185 -2.92 -19.75 14.29
CA ASP A 185 -3.30 -21.10 13.86
C ASP A 185 -4.82 -21.26 13.83
N ALA A 186 -5.51 -20.76 14.87
CA ALA A 186 -6.96 -20.74 14.91
C ALA A 186 -7.57 -19.87 13.80
N TYR A 187 -7.05 -18.66 13.62
CA TYR A 187 -7.52 -17.76 12.58
C TYR A 187 -7.32 -18.35 11.18
N SER A 188 -6.11 -18.78 10.87
CA SER A 188 -5.76 -19.25 9.52
C SER A 188 -6.50 -20.54 9.12
N ALA A 189 -6.82 -21.40 10.08
CA ALA A 189 -7.60 -22.61 9.83
C ALA A 189 -9.07 -22.31 9.47
N ASN A 190 -9.63 -21.21 9.97
CA ASN A 190 -11.04 -20.83 9.78
C ASN A 190 -11.25 -19.73 8.72
N PHE A 191 -10.19 -19.05 8.31
CA PHE A 191 -10.26 -17.94 7.35
C PHE A 191 -10.77 -18.42 5.98
N LYS A 192 -11.74 -17.68 5.45
CA LYS A 192 -12.31 -17.91 4.11
C LYS A 192 -12.07 -16.66 3.28
N GLY A 193 -10.99 -16.69 2.51
CA GLY A 193 -10.65 -15.61 1.59
C GLY A 193 -11.42 -15.66 0.28
N ASN A 194 -11.19 -14.66 -0.55
CA ASN A 194 -11.75 -14.55 -1.90
C ASN A 194 -10.84 -15.20 -2.95
N ILE A 195 -9.57 -15.42 -2.62
CA ILE A 195 -8.57 -16.00 -3.54
C ILE A 195 -8.67 -17.52 -3.49
N THR A 196 -9.11 -18.10 -4.60
CA THR A 196 -9.14 -19.55 -4.82
C THR A 196 -7.94 -20.00 -5.65
N ASP A 197 -7.61 -21.28 -5.58
CA ASP A 197 -6.52 -21.90 -6.37
C ASP A 197 -6.83 -21.87 -7.86
#